data_7176733a84927f4fd14fbe40089e800c
#
_entry.id   7176733a84927f4fd14fbe40089e800c
#
_cell.length_a   1.000
_cell.length_b   1.000
_cell.length_c   1.000
_cell.angle_alpha   90.00
_cell.angle_beta   90.00
_cell.angle_gamma   90.00
#
_symmetry.space_group_name_H-M   'P 1'
#
loop_
_entity.id
_entity.type
_entity.pdbx_description
1 polymer ?
#
loop_
_entity_poly.entity_id
_entity_poly.type
_entity_poly.pdbx_seq_one_letter_code
_entity_poly.pdbx_strand_id
1 'polypeptide(L)'
;MIKNYFKIAWRNLIKNKAFSIINIAGLAIGLACFLLIALYVMDELSYDRYNTNAERIYRVDANVKFGGNELNLAVSSDPMGATLKKDYPQVEEYTRVYGSSGSKLIKKGAEFIDEERVCNADSTFFNVFTLPAIAGDTKTALNEPNTVVITESTAKKYFGTADAMGKIVEADKTPYKITAVIKDMPHNSHFHFDFIFSMDNVDYQFGNYLSMNFHTYILLKKGTDYKSFEKNFTQVIGTRDKTEHSIIGDSIIHFPGFA
;
A
#
# COMPACT_ATOMS: atom_id res chain seq x y z
N MET A 1 -48.06 18.74 30.01
CA MET A 1 -48.24 17.29 29.78
C MET A 1 -46.88 16.57 29.76
N ILE A 2 -45.87 16.96 28.97
CA ILE A 2 -44.55 16.30 28.84
C ILE A 2 -43.81 16.15 30.19
N LYS A 3 -43.81 17.20 31.06
CA LYS A 3 -43.21 17.16 32.40
C LYS A 3 -43.73 16.02 33.30
N ASN A 4 -45.03 15.69 33.17
CA ASN A 4 -45.64 14.61 33.95
C ASN A 4 -45.24 13.24 33.42
N TYR A 5 -45.12 13.06 32.13
CA TYR A 5 -44.62 11.80 31.54
C TYR A 5 -43.19 11.52 31.97
N PHE A 6 -42.33 12.53 31.96
CA PHE A 6 -40.95 12.41 32.45
C PHE A 6 -40.89 12.01 33.93
N LYS A 7 -41.74 12.62 34.79
CA LYS A 7 -41.80 12.31 36.22
C LYS A 7 -42.28 10.88 36.48
N ILE A 8 -43.23 10.39 35.71
CA ILE A 8 -43.78 9.03 35.83
C ILE A 8 -42.72 8.03 35.34
N ALA A 9 -42.06 8.27 34.19
CA ALA A 9 -41.01 7.43 33.68
C ALA A 9 -39.83 7.30 34.66
N TRP A 10 -39.37 8.42 35.22
CA TRP A 10 -38.30 8.43 36.24
C TRP A 10 -38.66 7.63 37.50
N ARG A 11 -39.89 7.79 38.00
CA ARG A 11 -40.37 7.01 39.15
C ARG A 11 -40.43 5.50 38.85
N ASN A 12 -40.83 5.11 37.64
CA ASN A 12 -40.85 3.72 37.24
C ASN A 12 -39.44 3.11 37.14
N LEU A 13 -38.47 3.86 36.59
CA LEU A 13 -37.08 3.44 36.53
C LEU A 13 -36.50 3.21 37.94
N ILE A 14 -36.78 4.10 38.90
CA ILE A 14 -36.29 3.97 40.30
C ILE A 14 -37.02 2.85 41.06
N LYS A 15 -38.32 2.64 40.76
CA LYS A 15 -39.11 1.59 41.45
C LYS A 15 -38.69 0.18 41.04
N ASN A 16 -38.32 0.00 39.75
CA ASN A 16 -37.93 -1.32 39.18
C ASN A 16 -36.42 -1.37 38.86
N LYS A 17 -35.60 -1.07 39.86
CA LYS A 17 -34.15 -0.86 39.69
C LYS A 17 -33.43 -1.98 38.91
N ALA A 18 -33.63 -3.25 39.28
CA ALA A 18 -32.97 -4.38 38.65
C ALA A 18 -33.31 -4.49 37.16
N PHE A 19 -34.57 -4.38 36.79
CA PHE A 19 -35.05 -4.41 35.41
C PHE A 19 -34.55 -3.20 34.61
N SER A 20 -34.56 -2.02 35.20
CA SER A 20 -34.06 -0.79 34.57
C SER A 20 -32.56 -0.84 34.32
N ILE A 21 -31.76 -1.36 35.29
CA ILE A 21 -30.30 -1.53 35.15
C ILE A 21 -29.99 -2.49 34.03
N ILE A 22 -30.66 -3.65 33.98
CA ILE A 22 -30.43 -4.65 32.93
C ILE A 22 -30.72 -4.07 31.53
N ASN A 23 -31.83 -3.37 31.36
CA ASN A 23 -32.19 -2.79 30.08
C ASN A 23 -31.25 -1.66 29.66
N ILE A 24 -30.87 -0.76 30.59
CA ILE A 24 -29.96 0.33 30.31
C ILE A 24 -28.56 -0.23 29.99
N ALA A 25 -28.08 -1.21 30.77
CA ALA A 25 -26.79 -1.85 30.53
C ALA A 25 -26.78 -2.59 29.18
N GLY A 26 -27.83 -3.35 28.86
CA GLY A 26 -27.97 -4.02 27.58
C GLY A 26 -27.97 -3.05 26.39
N LEU A 27 -28.72 -1.93 26.51
CA LEU A 27 -28.73 -0.90 25.47
C LEU A 27 -27.37 -0.20 25.37
N ALA A 28 -26.72 0.11 26.48
CA ALA A 28 -25.42 0.76 26.51
C ALA A 28 -24.33 -0.15 25.87
N ILE A 29 -24.33 -1.44 26.19
CA ILE A 29 -23.41 -2.41 25.60
C ILE A 29 -23.69 -2.53 24.07
N GLY A 30 -24.96 -2.68 23.69
CA GLY A 30 -25.34 -2.77 22.28
C GLY A 30 -24.92 -1.54 21.46
N LEU A 31 -25.12 -0.35 22.03
CA LEU A 31 -24.70 0.91 21.38
C LEU A 31 -23.17 1.02 21.31
N ALA A 32 -22.47 0.63 22.38
CA ALA A 32 -21.00 0.63 22.39
C ALA A 32 -20.43 -0.33 21.32
N CYS A 33 -20.96 -1.54 21.22
CA CYS A 33 -20.56 -2.50 20.18
C CYS A 33 -20.85 -1.96 18.78
N PHE A 34 -22.01 -1.37 18.56
CA PHE A 34 -22.36 -0.76 17.27
C PHE A 34 -21.39 0.37 16.89
N LEU A 35 -21.06 1.27 17.82
CA LEU A 35 -20.14 2.36 17.57
C LEU A 35 -18.73 1.86 17.27
N LEU A 36 -18.25 0.86 18.01
CA LEU A 36 -16.92 0.26 17.76
C LEU A 36 -16.87 -0.39 16.38
N ILE A 37 -17.89 -1.14 15.99
CA ILE A 37 -17.96 -1.76 14.65
C ILE A 37 -18.05 -0.66 13.58
N ALA A 38 -18.85 0.37 13.77
CA ALA A 38 -18.97 1.48 12.82
C ALA A 38 -17.64 2.21 12.63
N LEU A 39 -16.92 2.50 13.73
CA LEU A 39 -15.59 3.12 13.67
C LEU A 39 -14.57 2.22 12.97
N TYR A 40 -14.57 0.92 13.27
CA TYR A 40 -13.70 -0.05 12.60
C TYR A 40 -13.97 -0.09 11.09
N VAL A 41 -15.23 -0.19 10.69
CA VAL A 41 -15.60 -0.20 9.25
C VAL A 41 -15.21 1.11 8.57
N MET A 42 -15.40 2.26 9.24
CA MET A 42 -14.98 3.56 8.69
C MET A 42 -13.46 3.65 8.52
N ASP A 43 -12.70 3.14 9.47
CA ASP A 43 -11.24 3.09 9.39
C ASP A 43 -10.79 2.18 8.23
N GLU A 44 -11.32 0.97 8.15
CA GLU A 44 -11.04 0.00 7.07
C GLU A 44 -11.35 0.56 5.68
N LEU A 45 -12.52 1.20 5.52
CA LEU A 45 -12.90 1.83 4.25
C LEU A 45 -12.11 3.10 3.91
N SER A 46 -11.30 3.63 4.84
CA SER A 46 -10.45 4.80 4.62
C SER A 46 -9.07 4.47 4.07
N TYR A 47 -8.69 3.17 4.05
CA TYR A 47 -7.37 2.75 3.60
C TYR A 47 -7.06 3.23 2.18
N ASP A 48 -5.83 3.74 2.01
CA ASP A 48 -5.23 4.21 0.75
C ASP A 48 -6.00 5.32 0.01
N ARG A 49 -7.11 5.82 0.56
CA ARG A 49 -7.90 6.89 -0.06
C ARG A 49 -7.21 8.26 -0.07
N TYR A 50 -6.08 8.39 0.60
CA TYR A 50 -5.25 9.60 0.53
C TYR A 50 -4.58 9.78 -0.83
N ASN A 51 -4.47 8.71 -1.63
CA ASN A 51 -3.95 8.77 -2.98
C ASN A 51 -4.92 9.50 -3.92
N THR A 52 -4.44 10.52 -4.63
CA THR A 52 -5.26 11.29 -5.59
C THR A 52 -5.88 10.40 -6.67
N ASN A 53 -5.20 9.33 -7.03
CA ASN A 53 -5.61 8.38 -8.05
C ASN A 53 -6.16 7.06 -7.48
N ALA A 54 -6.55 7.03 -6.20
CA ALA A 54 -6.95 5.83 -5.49
C ALA A 54 -7.90 4.91 -6.30
N GLU A 55 -8.93 5.50 -6.93
CA GLU A 55 -9.94 4.77 -7.71
C GLU A 55 -9.42 4.16 -9.02
N ARG A 56 -8.17 4.47 -9.41
CA ARG A 56 -7.57 4.05 -10.69
C ARG A 56 -6.31 3.21 -10.51
N ILE A 57 -5.89 3.01 -9.26
CA ILE A 57 -4.72 2.19 -8.92
C ILE A 57 -5.19 0.76 -8.69
N TYR A 58 -4.53 -0.18 -9.32
CA TYR A 58 -4.81 -1.61 -9.20
C TYR A 58 -3.52 -2.37 -8.97
N ARG A 59 -3.55 -3.38 -8.09
CA ARG A 59 -2.45 -4.31 -7.91
C ARG A 59 -2.61 -5.48 -8.86
N VAL A 60 -1.52 -5.93 -9.42
CA VAL A 60 -1.47 -7.13 -10.27
C VAL A 60 -1.04 -8.31 -9.41
N ASP A 61 -1.94 -9.24 -9.23
CA ASP A 61 -1.73 -10.47 -8.46
C ASP A 61 -1.54 -11.65 -9.41
N ALA A 62 -0.70 -12.61 -9.04
CA ALA A 62 -0.50 -13.83 -9.82
C ALA A 62 -1.31 -15.00 -9.25
N ASN A 63 -2.02 -15.69 -10.14
CA ASN A 63 -2.69 -16.95 -9.84
C ASN A 63 -1.89 -18.10 -10.47
N VAL A 64 -1.12 -18.81 -9.65
CA VAL A 64 -0.19 -19.85 -10.10
C VAL A 64 -0.77 -21.23 -9.85
N LYS A 65 -0.85 -22.05 -10.91
CA LYS A 65 -1.23 -23.46 -10.81
C LYS A 65 0.01 -24.34 -10.82
N PHE A 66 0.31 -24.94 -9.69
CA PHE A 66 1.46 -25.81 -9.55
C PHE A 66 1.09 -27.13 -8.84
N GLY A 67 1.42 -28.25 -9.44
CA GLY A 67 1.22 -29.57 -8.84
C GLY A 67 -0.27 -29.88 -8.49
N GLY A 68 -1.23 -29.30 -9.21
CA GLY A 68 -2.66 -29.45 -8.94
C GLY A 68 -3.24 -28.50 -7.89
N ASN A 69 -2.39 -27.64 -7.30
CA ASN A 69 -2.81 -26.59 -6.36
C ASN A 69 -2.87 -25.23 -7.07
N GLU A 70 -3.84 -24.41 -6.67
CA GLU A 70 -3.92 -22.99 -7.07
C GLU A 70 -3.37 -22.11 -5.94
N LEU A 71 -2.42 -21.24 -6.25
CA LEU A 71 -1.81 -20.29 -5.34
C LEU A 71 -2.10 -18.88 -5.84
N ASN A 72 -2.81 -18.09 -5.03
CA ASN A 72 -3.00 -16.67 -5.28
C ASN A 72 -1.89 -15.90 -4.55
N LEU A 73 -1.04 -15.23 -5.32
CA LEU A 73 0.10 -14.49 -4.81
C LEU A 73 -0.14 -12.99 -5.03
N ALA A 74 0.01 -12.19 -3.99
CA ALA A 74 -0.08 -10.72 -4.06
C ALA A 74 1.17 -10.09 -4.70
N VAL A 75 1.84 -10.83 -5.56
CA VAL A 75 3.06 -10.45 -6.30
C VAL A 75 2.94 -10.89 -7.74
N SER A 76 3.68 -10.26 -8.62
CA SER A 76 3.77 -10.63 -10.03
C SER A 76 5.24 -10.71 -10.49
N SER A 77 5.43 -11.14 -11.72
CA SER A 77 6.77 -11.16 -12.34
C SER A 77 7.23 -9.73 -12.68
N ASP A 78 8.55 -9.56 -12.72
CA ASP A 78 9.16 -8.25 -13.00
C ASP A 78 8.78 -7.64 -14.35
N PRO A 79 8.61 -8.40 -15.48
CA PRO A 79 8.25 -7.79 -16.76
C PRO A 79 6.76 -7.42 -16.86
N MET A 80 5.90 -7.88 -15.95
CA MET A 80 4.46 -7.76 -16.06
C MET A 80 3.99 -6.31 -16.21
N GLY A 81 4.45 -5.41 -15.35
CA GLY A 81 4.06 -4.00 -15.41
C GLY A 81 4.41 -3.33 -16.75
N ALA A 82 5.62 -3.57 -17.24
CA ALA A 82 6.07 -3.04 -18.54
C ALA A 82 5.27 -3.62 -19.71
N THR A 83 4.98 -4.92 -19.65
CA THR A 83 4.16 -5.61 -20.66
C THR A 83 2.74 -5.03 -20.70
N LEU A 84 2.12 -4.84 -19.54
CA LEU A 84 0.79 -4.26 -19.45
C LEU A 84 0.73 -2.84 -20.02
N LYS A 85 1.70 -1.99 -19.66
CA LYS A 85 1.77 -0.63 -20.20
C LYS A 85 1.99 -0.59 -21.71
N LYS A 86 2.77 -1.53 -22.25
CA LYS A 86 3.05 -1.64 -23.68
C LYS A 86 1.85 -2.13 -24.48
N ASP A 87 1.19 -3.17 -23.98
CA ASP A 87 0.19 -3.91 -24.76
C ASP A 87 -1.24 -3.37 -24.57
N TYR A 88 -1.48 -2.63 -23.47
CA TYR A 88 -2.81 -2.12 -23.11
C TYR A 88 -2.82 -0.58 -23.03
N PRO A 89 -3.43 0.09 -24.02
CA PRO A 89 -3.51 1.55 -24.03
C PRO A 89 -4.26 2.16 -22.84
N GLN A 90 -5.03 1.37 -22.13
CA GLN A 90 -5.75 1.75 -20.91
C GLN A 90 -4.83 1.97 -19.71
N VAL A 91 -3.65 1.36 -19.69
CA VAL A 91 -2.65 1.56 -18.65
C VAL A 91 -1.93 2.87 -18.89
N GLU A 92 -2.07 3.80 -17.95
CA GLU A 92 -1.43 5.12 -17.98
C GLU A 92 0.02 5.00 -17.48
N GLU A 93 0.22 4.32 -16.35
CA GLU A 93 1.52 4.11 -15.74
C GLU A 93 1.54 2.78 -14.96
N TYR A 94 2.74 2.31 -14.64
CA TYR A 94 2.94 1.21 -13.70
C TYR A 94 4.11 1.52 -12.77
N THR A 95 4.17 0.83 -11.66
CA THR A 95 5.31 0.84 -10.75
C THR A 95 5.44 -0.51 -10.05
N ARG A 96 6.67 -0.92 -9.79
CA ARG A 96 6.97 -2.11 -9.00
C ARG A 96 7.56 -1.69 -7.66
N VAL A 97 7.24 -2.46 -6.64
CA VAL A 97 7.82 -2.36 -5.30
C VAL A 97 8.44 -3.71 -4.96
N TYR A 98 9.70 -3.69 -4.62
CA TYR A 98 10.44 -4.84 -4.16
C TYR A 98 10.77 -4.64 -2.68
N GLY A 99 10.04 -5.31 -1.80
CA GLY A 99 10.12 -5.11 -0.36
C GLY A 99 10.41 -6.39 0.41
N SER A 100 10.56 -7.52 -0.30
CA SER A 100 10.72 -8.83 0.32
C SER A 100 12.14 -9.13 0.81
N SER A 101 13.08 -8.23 0.65
CA SER A 101 14.48 -8.48 1.01
C SER A 101 14.81 -8.27 2.49
N GLY A 102 13.78 -8.12 3.35
CA GLY A 102 14.00 -7.91 4.78
C GLY A 102 14.41 -6.49 5.13
N SER A 103 15.15 -6.35 6.22
CA SER A 103 15.66 -5.10 6.75
C SER A 103 16.95 -4.64 6.06
N LYS A 104 17.31 -3.38 6.28
CA LYS A 104 18.62 -2.80 5.90
C LYS A 104 19.33 -2.23 7.11
N LEU A 105 20.63 -2.45 7.17
CA LEU A 105 21.48 -1.88 8.20
C LEU A 105 21.85 -0.43 7.83
N ILE A 106 21.19 0.53 8.47
CA ILE A 106 21.38 1.97 8.22
C ILE A 106 22.33 2.56 9.25
N LYS A 107 23.36 3.23 8.78
CA LYS A 107 24.38 3.86 9.65
C LYS A 107 23.89 5.15 10.26
N LYS A 108 24.03 5.27 11.59
CA LYS A 108 23.78 6.47 12.37
C LYS A 108 24.99 6.75 13.28
N GLY A 109 25.83 7.71 12.89
CA GLY A 109 27.08 7.96 13.63
C GLY A 109 28.02 6.77 13.57
N ALA A 110 28.33 6.17 14.72
CA ALA A 110 29.16 4.97 14.83
C ALA A 110 28.36 3.64 14.85
N GLU A 111 27.04 3.73 14.92
CA GLU A 111 26.13 2.58 15.06
C GLU A 111 25.44 2.24 13.74
N PHE A 112 25.03 0.98 13.62
CA PHE A 112 24.13 0.52 12.57
C PHE A 112 22.80 0.14 13.19
N ILE A 113 21.72 0.65 12.60
CA ILE A 113 20.34 0.38 13.01
C ILE A 113 19.69 -0.52 11.95
N ASP A 114 19.10 -1.59 12.39
CA ASP A 114 18.34 -2.48 11.52
C ASP A 114 16.94 -1.88 11.25
N GLU A 115 16.69 -1.49 10.01
CA GLU A 115 15.44 -0.84 9.58
C GLU A 115 14.63 -1.80 8.72
N GLU A 116 13.46 -2.18 9.22
CA GLU A 116 12.55 -3.12 8.55
C GLU A 116 11.60 -2.44 7.55
N ARG A 117 11.36 -1.13 7.72
CA ARG A 117 10.41 -0.37 6.91
C ARG A 117 11.09 0.21 5.67
N VAL A 118 11.64 -0.67 4.85
CA VAL A 118 12.41 -0.33 3.66
C VAL A 118 11.84 -1.01 2.43
N CYS A 119 11.97 -0.38 1.27
CA CYS A 119 11.69 -1.02 -0.03
C CYS A 119 12.57 -0.44 -1.12
N ASN A 120 12.63 -1.16 -2.26
CA ASN A 120 13.08 -0.60 -3.51
C ASN A 120 11.85 -0.36 -4.42
N ALA A 121 11.82 0.76 -5.13
CA ALA A 121 10.71 1.11 -6.02
C ALA A 121 11.19 1.67 -7.34
N ASP A 122 10.40 1.46 -8.39
CA ASP A 122 10.63 2.07 -9.69
C ASP A 122 10.59 3.61 -9.61
N SER A 123 11.27 4.29 -10.53
CA SER A 123 11.23 5.75 -10.65
C SER A 123 9.81 6.31 -10.84
N THR A 124 8.89 5.48 -11.31
CA THR A 124 7.47 5.81 -11.53
C THR A 124 6.61 5.71 -10.27
N PHE A 125 7.17 5.32 -9.12
CA PHE A 125 6.43 5.10 -7.87
C PHE A 125 5.56 6.31 -7.49
N PHE A 126 6.12 7.50 -7.55
CA PHE A 126 5.42 8.73 -7.20
C PHE A 126 4.50 9.28 -8.31
N ASN A 127 4.50 8.68 -9.51
CA ASN A 127 3.49 8.94 -10.54
C ASN A 127 2.19 8.17 -10.25
N VAL A 128 2.31 7.02 -9.58
CA VAL A 128 1.19 6.16 -9.21
C VAL A 128 0.66 6.56 -7.83
N PHE A 129 1.55 6.66 -6.83
CA PHE A 129 1.18 6.95 -5.43
C PHE A 129 1.43 8.41 -5.05
N THR A 130 0.48 8.99 -4.31
CA THR A 130 0.53 10.39 -3.89
C THR A 130 1.13 10.51 -2.49
N LEU A 131 2.40 10.89 -2.40
CA LEU A 131 3.07 11.18 -1.14
C LEU A 131 3.66 12.60 -1.21
N PRO A 132 3.15 13.56 -0.40
CA PRO A 132 3.59 14.94 -0.46
C PRO A 132 5.06 15.09 -0.10
N ALA A 133 5.85 15.75 -0.97
CA ALA A 133 7.21 16.12 -0.67
C ALA A 133 7.26 17.28 0.33
N ILE A 134 8.18 17.20 1.28
CA ILE A 134 8.62 18.31 2.15
C ILE A 134 9.81 19.02 1.51
N ALA A 135 10.71 18.24 0.91
CA ALA A 135 11.88 18.74 0.18
C ALA A 135 12.18 17.80 -1.00
N GLY A 136 12.69 18.36 -2.09
CA GLY A 136 13.01 17.64 -3.31
C GLY A 136 11.81 17.49 -4.25
N ASP A 137 12.06 16.85 -5.39
CA ASP A 137 11.03 16.52 -6.38
C ASP A 137 10.85 14.99 -6.46
N THR A 138 9.71 14.51 -5.97
CA THR A 138 9.40 13.07 -5.96
C THR A 138 9.34 12.45 -7.36
N LYS A 139 9.03 13.24 -8.41
CA LYS A 139 8.96 12.73 -9.79
C LYS A 139 10.30 12.29 -10.36
N THR A 140 11.38 12.84 -9.84
CA THR A 140 12.74 12.55 -10.30
C THR A 140 13.60 11.87 -9.24
N ALA A 141 13.06 11.70 -8.03
CA ALA A 141 13.83 11.30 -6.86
C ALA A 141 14.47 9.90 -6.97
N LEU A 142 13.87 8.98 -7.71
CA LEU A 142 14.34 7.60 -7.87
C LEU A 142 14.86 7.29 -9.29
N ASN A 143 15.17 8.31 -10.10
CA ASN A 143 15.61 8.13 -11.48
C ASN A 143 17.05 7.63 -11.61
N GLU A 144 17.86 7.83 -10.58
CA GLU A 144 19.27 7.48 -10.60
C GLU A 144 19.57 6.36 -9.60
N PRO A 145 20.55 5.51 -9.86
CA PRO A 145 21.03 4.55 -8.89
C PRO A 145 21.62 5.28 -7.65
N ASN A 146 21.69 4.56 -6.53
CA ASN A 146 22.19 5.06 -5.25
C ASN A 146 21.42 6.31 -4.75
N THR A 147 20.13 6.36 -5.05
CA THR A 147 19.21 7.37 -4.52
C THR A 147 18.22 6.75 -3.54
N VAL A 148 17.76 7.57 -2.60
CA VAL A 148 16.79 7.18 -1.58
C VAL A 148 15.87 8.36 -1.24
N VAL A 149 14.60 8.06 -1.09
CA VAL A 149 13.61 8.96 -0.50
C VAL A 149 13.34 8.49 0.93
N ILE A 150 13.28 9.44 1.87
CA ILE A 150 13.02 9.14 3.29
C ILE A 150 11.84 9.94 3.81
N THR A 151 11.23 9.46 4.90
CA THR A 151 10.14 10.18 5.58
C THR A 151 10.70 11.33 6.46
N GLU A 152 9.81 12.25 6.85
CA GLU A 152 10.14 13.36 7.73
C GLU A 152 10.65 12.88 9.11
N SER A 153 9.98 11.90 9.69
CA SER A 153 10.38 11.30 10.96
C SER A 153 11.74 10.63 10.86
N THR A 154 12.03 9.96 9.74
CA THR A 154 13.32 9.34 9.46
C THR A 154 14.43 10.39 9.28
N ALA A 155 14.15 11.47 8.56
CA ALA A 155 15.08 12.58 8.44
C ALA A 155 15.45 13.16 9.83
N LYS A 156 14.45 13.36 10.69
CA LYS A 156 14.67 13.82 12.09
C LYS A 156 15.44 12.78 12.91
N LYS A 157 15.13 11.49 12.76
CA LYS A 157 15.80 10.38 13.47
C LYS A 157 17.30 10.32 13.17
N TYR A 158 17.69 10.48 11.89
CA TYR A 158 19.07 10.30 11.43
C TYR A 158 19.89 11.59 11.43
N PHE A 159 19.28 12.72 11.14
CA PHE A 159 19.95 13.99 10.92
C PHE A 159 19.57 15.09 11.92
N GLY A 160 18.63 14.82 12.83
CA GLY A 160 18.13 15.80 13.80
C GLY A 160 17.25 16.92 13.21
N THR A 161 16.98 16.87 11.90
CA THR A 161 16.21 17.88 11.17
C THR A 161 15.50 17.25 9.99
N ALA A 162 14.40 17.86 9.53
CA ALA A 162 13.74 17.48 8.29
C ALA A 162 14.55 17.88 7.03
N ASP A 163 15.49 18.79 7.16
CA ASP A 163 16.38 19.20 6.06
C ASP A 163 17.52 18.19 5.88
N ALA A 164 17.17 17.10 5.20
CA ALA A 164 18.11 16.01 4.90
C ALA A 164 18.37 15.85 3.39
N MET A 165 17.74 16.66 2.53
CA MET A 165 17.91 16.57 1.09
C MET A 165 19.39 16.78 0.69
N GLY A 166 19.89 15.93 -0.21
CA GLY A 166 21.28 15.97 -0.69
C GLY A 166 22.31 15.36 0.25
N LYS A 167 21.95 15.04 1.50
CA LYS A 167 22.83 14.30 2.41
C LYS A 167 22.97 12.84 1.97
N ILE A 168 24.02 12.20 2.48
CA ILE A 168 24.31 10.78 2.23
C ILE A 168 23.90 9.98 3.45
N VAL A 169 23.19 8.87 3.21
CA VAL A 169 22.96 7.83 4.20
C VAL A 169 23.63 6.54 3.72
N GLU A 170 24.29 5.82 4.62
CA GLU A 170 24.91 4.53 4.33
C GLU A 170 23.93 3.41 4.71
N ALA A 171 23.56 2.57 3.73
CA ALA A 171 22.72 1.41 3.92
C ALA A 171 23.47 0.16 3.41
N ASP A 172 23.61 -0.86 4.25
CA ASP A 172 24.36 -2.09 3.93
C ASP A 172 25.76 -1.81 3.35
N LYS A 173 26.46 -0.81 3.93
CA LYS A 173 27.79 -0.31 3.50
C LYS A 173 27.80 0.39 2.14
N THR A 174 26.64 0.62 1.53
CA THR A 174 26.51 1.38 0.28
C THR A 174 26.01 2.79 0.58
N PRO A 175 26.65 3.84 0.04
CA PRO A 175 26.19 5.21 0.21
C PRO A 175 25.04 5.53 -0.74
N TYR A 176 23.96 6.11 -0.20
CA TYR A 176 22.80 6.58 -0.94
C TYR A 176 22.59 8.08 -0.72
N LYS A 177 22.33 8.80 -1.80
CA LYS A 177 21.97 10.21 -1.75
C LYS A 177 20.49 10.38 -1.47
N ILE A 178 20.15 11.17 -0.46
CA ILE A 178 18.76 11.55 -0.19
C ILE A 178 18.31 12.56 -1.24
N THR A 179 17.36 12.19 -2.08
CA THR A 179 16.87 12.97 -3.21
C THR A 179 15.55 13.66 -2.93
N ALA A 180 14.78 13.14 -1.97
CA ALA A 180 13.58 13.80 -1.46
C ALA A 180 13.32 13.40 -0.01
N VAL A 181 12.62 14.28 0.70
CA VAL A 181 12.01 14.01 2.01
C VAL A 181 10.51 14.17 1.84
N ILE A 182 9.77 13.13 2.20
CA ILE A 182 8.32 13.08 2.11
C ILE A 182 7.67 13.12 3.49
N LYS A 183 6.38 13.47 3.56
CA LYS A 183 5.59 13.29 4.79
C LYS A 183 5.55 11.82 5.18
N ASP A 184 5.41 11.56 6.47
CA ASP A 184 5.17 10.21 6.96
C ASP A 184 3.91 9.63 6.32
N MET A 185 3.94 8.34 6.02
CA MET A 185 2.79 7.66 5.45
C MET A 185 1.64 7.63 6.46
N PRO A 186 0.40 7.89 6.04
CA PRO A 186 -0.76 7.83 6.92
C PRO A 186 -0.92 6.44 7.55
N HIS A 187 -1.53 6.38 8.74
CA HIS A 187 -1.78 5.11 9.44
C HIS A 187 -2.68 4.16 8.63
N ASN A 188 -3.59 4.72 7.83
CA ASN A 188 -4.48 4.00 6.93
C ASN A 188 -3.89 3.82 5.52
N SER A 189 -2.58 3.65 5.43
CA SER A 189 -1.86 3.21 4.25
C SER A 189 -1.47 1.75 4.41
N HIS A 190 -1.58 0.95 3.35
CA HIS A 190 -1.05 -0.41 3.40
C HIS A 190 0.48 -0.45 3.24
N PHE A 191 1.10 0.65 2.80
CA PHE A 191 2.54 0.84 2.85
C PHE A 191 2.95 1.62 4.09
N HIS A 192 4.07 1.21 4.71
CA HIS A 192 4.69 1.91 5.83
C HIS A 192 6.20 1.89 5.67
N PHE A 193 6.70 2.59 4.62
CA PHE A 193 8.13 2.67 4.36
C PHE A 193 8.73 3.94 4.94
N ASP A 194 9.85 3.79 5.63
CA ASP A 194 10.68 4.88 6.12
C ASP A 194 11.77 5.26 5.13
N PHE A 195 12.20 4.28 4.31
CA PHE A 195 13.17 4.44 3.24
C PHE A 195 12.64 3.79 1.96
N ILE A 196 12.68 4.54 0.86
CA ILE A 196 12.35 4.06 -0.49
C ILE A 196 13.59 4.24 -1.35
N PHE A 197 14.27 3.14 -1.66
CA PHE A 197 15.46 3.10 -2.49
C PHE A 197 15.11 2.96 -3.96
N SER A 198 15.99 3.45 -4.87
CA SER A 198 15.83 3.21 -6.31
C SER A 198 15.85 1.71 -6.63
N MET A 199 15.00 1.28 -7.56
CA MET A 199 14.95 -0.08 -8.08
C MET A 199 16.26 -0.47 -8.78
N ASP A 200 16.99 0.50 -9.33
CA ASP A 200 18.25 0.28 -10.05
C ASP A 200 19.38 -0.29 -9.17
N ASN A 201 19.18 -0.28 -7.84
CA ASN A 201 20.12 -0.88 -6.88
C ASN A 201 19.82 -2.34 -6.53
N VAL A 202 18.77 -2.91 -7.08
CA VAL A 202 18.42 -4.31 -6.81
C VAL A 202 19.29 -5.22 -7.68
N ASP A 203 20.10 -6.06 -7.04
CA ASP A 203 20.83 -7.12 -7.73
C ASP A 203 19.87 -8.26 -8.09
N TYR A 204 19.28 -8.15 -9.26
CA TYR A 204 18.24 -9.04 -9.75
C TYR A 204 18.35 -9.25 -11.26
N GLN A 205 18.18 -10.48 -11.72
CA GLN A 205 18.11 -10.79 -13.14
C GLN A 205 16.70 -10.55 -13.67
N PHE A 206 16.48 -9.33 -14.17
CA PHE A 206 15.20 -8.93 -14.74
C PHE A 206 14.87 -9.67 -16.05
N GLY A 207 13.58 -9.75 -16.39
CA GLY A 207 13.07 -10.34 -17.62
C GLY A 207 12.51 -11.75 -17.46
N ASN A 208 12.33 -12.23 -16.23
CA ASN A 208 11.82 -13.57 -15.95
C ASN A 208 10.33 -13.55 -15.56
N TYR A 209 9.48 -14.04 -16.45
CA TYR A 209 8.03 -14.14 -16.19
C TYR A 209 7.63 -15.20 -15.13
N LEU A 210 8.53 -16.12 -14.79
CA LEU A 210 8.26 -17.16 -13.78
C LEU A 210 8.67 -16.74 -12.36
N SER A 211 9.29 -15.58 -12.20
CA SER A 211 9.82 -15.12 -10.91
C SER A 211 8.87 -14.10 -10.28
N MET A 212 8.02 -14.54 -9.35
CA MET A 212 6.99 -13.75 -8.68
C MET A 212 7.51 -13.07 -7.42
N ASN A 213 8.19 -11.93 -7.56
CA ASN A 213 8.88 -11.24 -6.47
C ASN A 213 8.51 -9.77 -6.30
N PHE A 214 7.68 -9.21 -7.19
CA PHE A 214 7.37 -7.79 -7.20
C PHE A 214 5.90 -7.52 -6.91
N HIS A 215 5.64 -6.55 -6.01
CA HIS A 215 4.33 -5.96 -5.92
C HIS A 215 4.19 -4.95 -7.07
N THR A 216 3.44 -5.33 -8.10
CA THR A 216 3.24 -4.49 -9.27
C THR A 216 1.91 -3.77 -9.19
N TYR A 217 1.95 -2.46 -9.37
CA TYR A 217 0.76 -1.60 -9.41
C TYR A 217 0.64 -0.93 -10.76
N ILE A 218 -0.58 -0.85 -11.26
CA ILE A 218 -0.90 -0.13 -12.50
C ILE A 218 -1.86 1.01 -12.19
N LEU A 219 -1.68 2.11 -12.91
CA LEU A 219 -2.59 3.24 -12.94
C LEU A 219 -3.38 3.19 -14.25
N LEU A 220 -4.69 3.02 -14.17
CA LEU A 220 -5.55 3.04 -15.34
C LEU A 220 -5.94 4.47 -15.72
N LYS A 221 -6.12 4.72 -17.02
CA LYS A 221 -6.66 5.98 -17.53
C LYS A 221 -8.07 6.25 -17.02
N LYS A 222 -8.41 7.52 -16.85
CA LYS A 222 -9.74 7.93 -16.40
C LYS A 222 -10.82 7.38 -17.35
N GLY A 223 -11.89 6.82 -16.75
CA GLY A 223 -13.01 6.26 -17.49
C GLY A 223 -12.80 4.83 -18.01
N THR A 224 -11.70 4.18 -17.67
CA THR A 224 -11.50 2.77 -17.99
C THR A 224 -12.42 1.90 -17.13
N ASP A 225 -13.21 1.02 -17.77
CA ASP A 225 -13.93 -0.03 -17.08
C ASP A 225 -12.95 -1.17 -16.72
N TYR A 226 -12.60 -1.24 -15.44
CA TYR A 226 -11.61 -2.21 -14.97
C TYR A 226 -12.07 -3.67 -15.15
N LYS A 227 -13.38 -3.97 -15.04
CA LYS A 227 -13.89 -5.33 -15.21
C LYS A 227 -13.73 -5.85 -16.64
N SER A 228 -13.98 -5.00 -17.61
CA SER A 228 -13.69 -5.32 -19.02
C SER A 228 -12.19 -5.44 -19.28
N PHE A 229 -11.39 -4.56 -18.67
CA PHE A 229 -9.93 -4.60 -18.78
C PHE A 229 -9.37 -5.89 -18.18
N GLU A 230 -9.75 -6.26 -16.96
CA GLU A 230 -9.33 -7.49 -16.26
C GLU A 230 -9.68 -8.75 -17.07
N LYS A 231 -10.90 -8.84 -17.59
CA LYS A 231 -11.32 -9.97 -18.43
C LYS A 231 -10.48 -10.12 -19.69
N ASN A 232 -10.15 -9.01 -20.35
CA ASN A 232 -9.32 -9.02 -21.55
C ASN A 232 -7.88 -9.38 -21.24
N PHE A 233 -7.33 -8.85 -20.15
CA PHE A 233 -5.99 -9.12 -19.68
C PHE A 233 -5.78 -10.60 -19.33
N THR A 234 -6.61 -11.16 -18.47
CA THR A 234 -6.56 -12.57 -18.06
C THR A 234 -6.66 -13.52 -19.27
N GLN A 235 -7.49 -13.17 -20.26
CA GLN A 235 -7.65 -13.97 -21.46
C GLN A 235 -6.39 -13.97 -22.35
N VAL A 236 -5.72 -12.83 -22.50
CA VAL A 236 -4.52 -12.69 -23.34
C VAL A 236 -3.30 -13.38 -22.72
N ILE A 237 -3.09 -13.22 -21.42
CA ILE A 237 -2.02 -13.93 -20.72
C ILE A 237 -2.22 -15.43 -20.78
N GLY A 238 -3.41 -15.92 -20.48
CA GLY A 238 -3.75 -17.35 -20.60
C GLY A 238 -3.59 -17.91 -22.03
N THR A 239 -3.62 -17.07 -23.07
CA THR A 239 -3.40 -17.48 -24.46
C THR A 239 -1.91 -17.51 -24.83
N ARG A 240 -1.10 -16.57 -24.33
CA ARG A 240 0.35 -16.53 -24.55
C ARG A 240 1.06 -17.70 -23.88
N ASP A 241 0.60 -18.12 -22.72
CA ASP A 241 1.23 -19.16 -21.91
C ASP A 241 1.07 -20.57 -22.47
N LYS A 242 0.15 -20.82 -23.39
CA LYS A 242 -0.01 -22.13 -24.04
C LYS A 242 1.19 -22.57 -24.87
N THR A 243 2.09 -21.66 -25.20
CA THR A 243 3.32 -21.93 -25.98
C THR A 243 4.57 -22.17 -25.13
N GLU A 244 4.56 -21.83 -23.83
CA GLU A 244 5.73 -21.96 -22.94
C GLU A 244 5.42 -22.60 -21.58
N HIS A 245 4.73 -23.74 -21.55
CA HIS A 245 4.47 -24.54 -20.33
C HIS A 245 3.81 -23.80 -19.17
N SER A 246 2.48 -23.76 -19.25
CA SER A 246 1.52 -23.62 -18.11
C SER A 246 1.94 -22.72 -16.94
N ILE A 247 1.11 -21.81 -16.51
CA ILE A 247 0.96 -21.59 -15.07
C ILE A 247 0.34 -20.26 -14.70
N ILE A 248 0.24 -19.24 -15.50
CA ILE A 248 -0.09 -17.92 -14.96
C ILE A 248 -1.44 -17.44 -15.46
N GLY A 249 -2.44 -17.50 -14.56
CA GLY A 249 -3.60 -16.63 -14.63
C GLY A 249 -3.33 -15.45 -13.70
N ASP A 250 -3.04 -14.29 -14.24
CA ASP A 250 -2.92 -13.08 -13.42
C ASP A 250 -4.31 -12.48 -13.21
N SER A 251 -4.58 -11.99 -12.03
CA SER A 251 -5.77 -11.24 -11.68
C SER A 251 -5.41 -9.81 -11.27
N ILE A 252 -6.35 -8.88 -11.42
CA ILE A 252 -6.16 -7.50 -11.02
C ILE A 252 -7.06 -7.24 -9.83
N ILE A 253 -6.48 -6.81 -8.72
CA ILE A 253 -7.21 -6.42 -7.52
C ILE A 253 -7.20 -4.91 -7.39
N HIS A 254 -8.39 -4.34 -7.19
CA HIS A 254 -8.55 -2.91 -6.98
C HIS A 254 -7.81 -2.45 -5.72
N PHE A 255 -7.07 -1.38 -5.86
CA PHE A 255 -6.40 -0.68 -4.81
C PHE A 255 -6.94 0.76 -4.75
N PRO A 256 -7.53 1.28 -3.73
CA PRO A 256 -7.59 0.81 -2.37
C PRO A 256 -8.93 0.10 -2.11
N GLY A 257 -8.91 -0.95 -1.40
CA GLY A 257 -10.12 -1.51 -0.88
C GLY A 257 -10.15 -3.01 -1.04
N PHE A 258 -9.70 -3.68 -0.02
CA PHE A 258 -10.20 -4.99 0.29
C PHE A 258 -11.68 -4.82 0.63
N ALA A 259 -12.57 -4.90 -0.37
CA ALA A 259 -14.00 -5.06 -0.19
C ALA A 259 -14.36 -6.49 -0.51
#